data_eb796a8387193acc1ec207a043d79b7f
#
_entry.id   eb796a8387193acc1ec207a043d79b7f
#
_cell.length_a   1.000
_cell.length_b   1.000
_cell.length_c   1.000
_cell.angle_alpha   90.00
_cell.angle_beta   90.00
_cell.angle_gamma   90.00
#
_symmetry.space_group_name_H-M   'P 1'
#
loop_
_entity.id
_entity.type
_entity.pdbx_description
1 polymer ?
#
loop_
_entity_poly.entity_id
_entity_poly.type
_entity_poly.pdbx_seq_one_letter_code
_entity_poly.pdbx_strand_id
1 'polypeptide(L)'
;MLSNSSTNIIFLLARLLVALLMLHHGLEKLADVDGFTTFIIDKYFSYLPFTHSYWTYLAAYTQIIGSFFLAIGAFTRLSLLGLSSTMLFALLFHFSDTGLQGLPFGIVEAHNYEYEASLLYLLVYLILLAAGPGKYSLINIVRDRISGPIFRWVV
;
A
#
# COMPACT_ATOMS: atom_id res chain seq x y z
N MET A 1 -4.72 25.96 13.82
CA MET A 1 -4.46 24.60 14.35
C MET A 1 -5.74 23.79 14.24
N LEU A 2 -5.73 22.65 13.54
CA LEU A 2 -6.92 21.78 13.47
C LEU A 2 -7.20 21.22 14.87
N SER A 3 -8.50 21.05 15.20
CA SER A 3 -8.87 20.41 16.46
C SER A 3 -8.42 18.92 16.44
N ASN A 4 -8.15 18.34 17.61
CA ASN A 4 -7.79 16.92 17.70
C ASN A 4 -8.86 16.00 17.05
N SER A 5 -10.14 16.39 17.08
CA SER A 5 -11.22 15.66 16.42
C SER A 5 -11.10 15.72 14.91
N SER A 6 -10.86 16.91 14.32
CA SER A 6 -10.70 17.09 12.88
C SER A 6 -9.52 16.27 12.33
N THR A 7 -8.39 16.28 13.05
CA THR A 7 -7.22 15.49 12.66
C THR A 7 -7.52 13.98 12.67
N ASN A 8 -8.20 13.47 13.68
CA ASN A 8 -8.58 12.06 13.75
C ASN A 8 -9.54 11.63 12.64
N ILE A 9 -10.46 12.53 12.22
CA ILE A 9 -11.38 12.27 11.10
C ILE A 9 -10.59 12.23 9.80
N ILE A 10 -9.66 13.17 9.57
CA ILE A 10 -8.82 13.19 8.36
C ILE A 10 -8.03 11.88 8.23
N PHE A 11 -7.39 11.41 9.29
CA PHE A 11 -6.68 10.13 9.27
C PHE A 11 -7.60 8.93 9.03
N LEU A 12 -8.81 8.92 9.59
CA LEU A 12 -9.79 7.88 9.30
C LEU A 12 -10.16 7.87 7.82
N LEU A 13 -10.51 9.04 7.26
CA LEU A 13 -10.89 9.18 5.84
C LEU A 13 -9.73 8.79 4.91
N ALA A 14 -8.51 9.28 5.17
CA ALA A 14 -7.34 8.91 4.39
C ALA A 14 -7.10 7.39 4.40
N ARG A 15 -7.19 6.77 5.58
CA ARG A 15 -7.03 5.32 5.74
C ARG A 15 -8.08 4.52 4.97
N LEU A 16 -9.36 4.92 5.07
CA LEU A 16 -10.45 4.27 4.35
C LEU A 16 -10.30 4.42 2.84
N LEU A 17 -9.98 5.63 2.38
CA LEU A 17 -9.85 5.93 0.95
C LEU A 17 -8.72 5.09 0.32
N VAL A 18 -7.50 5.15 0.89
CA VAL A 18 -6.37 4.40 0.31
C VAL A 18 -6.55 2.89 0.42
N ALA A 19 -7.25 2.40 1.45
CA ALA A 19 -7.56 0.98 1.57
C ALA A 19 -8.53 0.51 0.48
N LEU A 20 -9.61 1.27 0.25
CA LEU A 20 -10.59 0.95 -0.79
C LEU A 20 -9.97 0.96 -2.20
N LEU A 21 -9.17 1.98 -2.50
CA LEU A 21 -8.52 2.11 -3.80
C LEU A 21 -7.47 1.00 -4.01
N MET A 22 -6.70 0.65 -2.99
CA MET A 22 -5.69 -0.40 -3.08
C MET A 22 -6.28 -1.81 -3.23
N LEU A 23 -7.48 -2.05 -2.72
CA LEU A 23 -8.19 -3.33 -2.87
C LEU A 23 -8.36 -3.70 -4.35
N HIS A 24 -8.71 -2.71 -5.20
CA HIS A 24 -8.83 -2.89 -6.63
C HIS A 24 -7.53 -3.43 -7.27
N HIS A 25 -6.37 -2.85 -6.94
CA HIS A 25 -5.08 -3.29 -7.47
C HIS A 25 -4.68 -4.72 -7.05
N GLY A 26 -5.12 -5.17 -5.88
CA GLY A 26 -4.95 -6.56 -5.46
C GLY A 26 -5.84 -7.51 -6.26
N LEU A 27 -7.10 -7.12 -6.49
CA LEU A 27 -8.07 -7.91 -7.26
C LEU A 27 -7.67 -8.03 -8.75
N GLU A 28 -7.15 -6.96 -9.35
CA GLU A 28 -6.61 -6.98 -10.73
C GLU A 28 -5.54 -8.06 -10.91
N LYS A 29 -4.60 -8.17 -9.97
CA LYS A 29 -3.55 -9.20 -10.01
C LYS A 29 -4.09 -10.62 -9.92
N LEU A 30 -5.17 -10.83 -9.15
CA LEU A 30 -5.83 -12.14 -9.07
C LEU A 30 -6.68 -12.44 -10.30
N ALA A 31 -7.18 -11.43 -10.99
CA ALA A 31 -7.97 -11.60 -12.21
C ALA A 31 -7.11 -12.09 -13.40
N ASP A 32 -5.83 -11.71 -13.44
CA ASP A 32 -4.88 -12.15 -14.47
C ASP A 32 -3.49 -12.38 -13.87
N VAL A 33 -3.36 -13.49 -13.13
CA VAL A 33 -2.09 -13.88 -12.49
C VAL A 33 -0.99 -14.15 -13.50
N ASP A 34 -1.33 -14.84 -14.60
CA ASP A 34 -0.36 -15.24 -15.61
C ASP A 34 0.15 -14.03 -16.40
N GLY A 35 -0.74 -13.11 -16.77
CA GLY A 35 -0.37 -11.86 -17.43
C GLY A 35 0.52 -11.00 -16.53
N PHE A 36 0.11 -10.77 -15.28
CA PHE A 36 0.93 -9.98 -14.34
C PHE A 36 2.30 -10.63 -14.10
N THR A 37 2.34 -11.97 -13.94
CA THR A 37 3.59 -12.69 -13.76
C THR A 37 4.52 -12.51 -14.96
N THR A 38 4.02 -12.77 -16.17
CA THR A 38 4.82 -12.73 -17.41
C THR A 38 5.30 -11.32 -17.73
N PHE A 39 4.40 -10.32 -17.67
CA PHE A 39 4.72 -8.97 -18.12
C PHE A 39 5.45 -8.13 -17.07
N ILE A 40 5.33 -8.46 -15.78
CA ILE A 40 5.95 -7.68 -14.71
C ILE A 40 7.06 -8.49 -14.01
N ILE A 41 6.74 -9.66 -13.44
CA ILE A 41 7.71 -10.37 -12.61
C ILE A 41 8.82 -10.99 -13.47
N ASP A 42 8.48 -11.73 -14.52
CA ASP A 42 9.47 -12.39 -15.39
C ASP A 42 10.37 -11.35 -16.09
N LYS A 43 9.79 -10.24 -16.52
CA LYS A 43 10.50 -9.23 -17.30
C LYS A 43 11.41 -8.34 -16.44
N TYR A 44 10.96 -7.88 -15.26
CA TYR A 44 11.67 -6.88 -14.47
C TYR A 44 12.28 -7.42 -13.18
N PHE A 45 11.80 -8.56 -12.68
CA PHE A 45 12.19 -9.16 -11.40
C PHE A 45 12.60 -10.64 -11.52
N SER A 46 13.15 -11.03 -12.68
CA SER A 46 13.57 -12.42 -12.98
C SER A 46 14.58 -13.01 -12.00
N TYR A 47 15.25 -12.18 -11.21
CA TYR A 47 16.18 -12.58 -10.16
C TYR A 47 15.50 -13.04 -8.86
N LEU A 48 14.20 -12.89 -8.73
CA LEU A 48 13.50 -13.29 -7.51
C LEU A 48 13.48 -14.81 -7.37
N PRO A 49 13.69 -15.34 -6.15
CA PRO A 49 13.66 -16.78 -5.88
C PRO A 49 12.23 -17.32 -5.97
N PHE A 50 12.10 -18.63 -6.02
CA PHE A 50 10.83 -19.37 -6.16
C PHE A 50 10.14 -19.19 -7.50
N THR A 51 8.96 -19.80 -7.67
CA THR A 51 8.11 -19.59 -8.85
C THR A 51 7.61 -18.15 -8.89
N HIS A 52 7.69 -17.50 -10.05
CA HIS A 52 7.37 -16.08 -10.15
C HIS A 52 5.89 -15.78 -9.88
N SER A 53 4.98 -16.70 -10.18
CA SER A 53 3.56 -16.57 -9.80
C SER A 53 3.34 -16.45 -8.29
N TYR A 54 4.23 -17.03 -7.46
CA TYR A 54 4.20 -16.84 -6.00
C TYR A 54 4.27 -15.35 -5.62
N TRP A 55 5.12 -14.57 -6.28
CA TRP A 55 5.27 -13.14 -6.03
C TRP A 55 4.05 -12.33 -6.45
N THR A 56 3.40 -12.74 -7.54
CA THR A 56 2.11 -12.17 -7.97
C THR A 56 1.03 -12.39 -6.91
N TYR A 57 0.87 -13.63 -6.42
CA TYR A 57 -0.06 -13.94 -5.34
C TYR A 57 0.29 -13.21 -4.04
N LEU A 58 1.57 -13.19 -3.67
CA LEU A 58 2.01 -12.49 -2.47
C LEU A 58 1.67 -11.00 -2.53
N ALA A 59 1.93 -10.32 -3.65
CA ALA A 59 1.57 -8.93 -3.86
C ALA A 59 0.05 -8.73 -3.80
N ALA A 60 -0.72 -9.56 -4.50
CA ALA A 60 -2.18 -9.47 -4.54
C ALA A 60 -2.80 -9.64 -3.14
N TYR A 61 -2.44 -10.70 -2.41
CA TYR A 61 -2.97 -10.93 -1.07
C TYR A 61 -2.47 -9.90 -0.07
N THR A 62 -1.24 -9.41 -0.18
CA THR A 62 -0.76 -8.30 0.65
C THR A 62 -1.62 -7.05 0.44
N GLN A 63 -1.98 -6.73 -0.79
CA GLN A 63 -2.83 -5.59 -1.10
C GLN A 63 -4.26 -5.79 -0.61
N ILE A 64 -4.85 -6.96 -0.79
CA ILE A 64 -6.23 -7.24 -0.36
C ILE A 64 -6.34 -7.31 1.18
N ILE A 65 -5.53 -8.17 1.80
CA ILE A 65 -5.59 -8.40 3.25
C ILE A 65 -5.08 -7.16 4.01
N GLY A 66 -3.99 -6.55 3.52
CA GLY A 66 -3.45 -5.33 4.10
C GLY A 66 -4.44 -4.17 4.03
N SER A 67 -5.16 -4.01 2.92
CA SER A 67 -6.22 -3.01 2.77
C SER A 67 -7.38 -3.25 3.74
N PHE A 68 -7.81 -4.49 3.89
CA PHE A 68 -8.86 -4.84 4.85
C PHE A 68 -8.47 -4.47 6.28
N PHE A 69 -7.30 -4.90 6.74
CA PHE A 69 -6.82 -4.58 8.08
C PHE A 69 -6.54 -3.09 8.28
N LEU A 70 -6.05 -2.40 7.25
CA LEU A 70 -5.86 -0.96 7.26
C LEU A 70 -7.21 -0.23 7.43
N ALA A 71 -8.24 -0.64 6.68
CA ALA A 71 -9.57 -0.01 6.75
C ALA A 71 -10.16 -0.09 8.15
N ILE A 72 -10.19 -1.27 8.76
CA ILE A 72 -10.73 -1.45 10.13
C ILE A 72 -9.79 -0.92 11.23
N GLY A 73 -8.54 -0.63 10.90
CA GLY A 73 -7.54 -0.16 11.87
C GLY A 73 -7.06 -1.23 12.84
N ALA A 74 -6.94 -2.48 12.35
CA ALA A 74 -6.30 -3.58 13.04
C ALA A 74 -4.98 -3.91 12.33
N PHE A 75 -3.94 -4.29 13.07
CA PHE A 75 -2.61 -4.56 12.51
C PHE A 75 -2.11 -3.44 11.56
N THR A 76 -2.46 -2.21 11.85
CA THR A 76 -2.29 -1.05 10.95
C THR A 76 -0.85 -0.89 10.49
N ARG A 77 0.13 -1.00 11.39
CA ARG A 77 1.55 -0.84 11.02
C ARG A 77 2.04 -1.97 10.13
N LEU A 78 1.69 -3.21 10.44
CA LEU A 78 2.05 -4.36 9.61
C LEU A 78 1.44 -4.24 8.21
N SER A 79 0.17 -3.87 8.13
CA SER A 79 -0.51 -3.61 6.85
C SER A 79 0.18 -2.51 6.05
N LEU A 80 0.52 -1.39 6.69
CA LEU A 80 1.20 -0.28 6.03
C LEU A 80 2.61 -0.66 5.56
N LEU A 81 3.35 -1.46 6.31
CA LEU A 81 4.66 -1.97 5.88
C LEU A 81 4.53 -2.89 4.65
N GLY A 82 3.59 -3.83 4.68
CA GLY A 82 3.32 -4.71 3.53
C GLY A 82 2.89 -3.92 2.30
N LEU A 83 1.92 -3.01 2.45
CA LEU A 83 1.43 -2.15 1.37
C LEU A 83 2.52 -1.21 0.83
N SER A 84 3.35 -0.63 1.70
CA SER A 84 4.51 0.17 1.28
C SER A 84 5.51 -0.65 0.47
N SER A 85 5.75 -1.90 0.87
CA SER A 85 6.64 -2.79 0.11
C SER A 85 6.11 -3.04 -1.30
N THR A 86 4.80 -3.29 -1.47
CA THR A 86 4.22 -3.45 -2.83
C THR A 86 4.34 -2.18 -3.66
N MET A 87 4.22 -0.99 -3.06
CA MET A 87 4.41 0.28 -3.78
C MET A 87 5.87 0.54 -4.14
N LEU A 88 6.83 0.13 -3.31
CA LEU A 88 8.25 0.20 -3.67
C LEU A 88 8.57 -0.70 -4.88
N PHE A 89 8.05 -1.92 -4.92
CA PHE A 89 8.19 -2.78 -6.11
C PHE A 89 7.52 -2.17 -7.35
N ALA A 90 6.33 -1.56 -7.21
CA ALA A 90 5.66 -0.86 -8.30
C ALA A 90 6.50 0.33 -8.81
N LEU A 91 7.12 1.12 -7.92
CA LEU A 91 8.03 2.20 -8.31
C LEU A 91 9.25 1.67 -9.06
N LEU A 92 9.88 0.60 -8.57
CA LEU A 92 11.02 -0.04 -9.25
C LEU A 92 10.63 -0.52 -10.65
N PHE A 93 9.43 -1.12 -10.80
CA PHE A 93 8.88 -1.50 -12.09
C PHE A 93 8.73 -0.29 -13.01
N HIS A 94 7.99 0.75 -12.62
CA HIS A 94 7.75 1.91 -13.46
C HIS A 94 9.04 2.65 -13.84
N PHE A 95 10.00 2.79 -12.92
CA PHE A 95 11.30 3.40 -13.24
C PHE A 95 12.13 2.55 -14.20
N SER A 96 11.99 1.23 -14.16
CA SER A 96 12.68 0.33 -15.09
C SER A 96 12.01 0.30 -16.47
N ASP A 97 10.69 0.48 -16.53
CA ASP A 97 9.90 0.44 -17.77
C ASP A 97 9.92 1.79 -18.50
N THR A 98 9.52 2.86 -17.85
CA THR A 98 9.32 4.18 -18.48
C THR A 98 10.28 5.28 -17.99
N GLY A 99 11.07 5.01 -16.94
CA GLY A 99 11.97 6.00 -16.33
C GLY A 99 11.24 7.16 -15.68
N LEU A 100 11.91 8.30 -15.61
CA LEU A 100 11.36 9.52 -14.97
C LEU A 100 10.45 10.35 -15.89
N GLN A 101 10.27 9.94 -17.13
CA GLN A 101 9.36 10.58 -18.11
C GLN A 101 9.53 12.12 -18.19
N GLY A 102 10.75 12.61 -17.93
CA GLY A 102 11.06 14.04 -17.98
C GLY A 102 10.62 14.86 -16.76
N LEU A 103 10.36 14.23 -15.61
CA LEU A 103 10.05 14.95 -14.36
C LEU A 103 11.04 16.10 -14.10
N PRO A 104 10.59 17.30 -13.65
CA PRO A 104 9.21 17.70 -13.39
C PRO A 104 8.50 18.37 -14.59
N PHE A 105 9.13 18.52 -15.72
CA PHE A 105 8.64 19.31 -16.86
C PHE A 105 8.21 18.48 -18.06
N GLY A 106 8.30 17.16 -17.97
CA GLY A 106 7.87 16.25 -19.04
C GLY A 106 6.36 16.30 -19.25
N ILE A 107 5.93 16.42 -20.51
CA ILE A 107 4.52 16.31 -20.89
C ILE A 107 4.28 14.89 -21.37
N VAL A 108 3.36 14.20 -20.69
CA VAL A 108 2.98 12.82 -21.02
C VAL A 108 1.53 12.77 -21.52
N GLU A 109 1.25 11.93 -22.49
CA GLU A 109 -0.09 11.85 -23.12
C GLU A 109 -1.16 11.42 -22.14
N ALA A 110 -0.85 10.56 -21.18
CA ALA A 110 -1.76 10.05 -20.16
C ALA A 110 -2.09 11.06 -19.03
N HIS A 111 -1.59 12.30 -19.10
CA HIS A 111 -1.74 13.36 -18.09
C HIS A 111 -1.11 13.08 -16.72
N ASN A 112 -0.60 11.90 -16.48
CA ASN A 112 0.10 11.52 -15.25
C ASN A 112 1.32 10.66 -15.58
N TYR A 113 2.38 10.78 -14.79
CA TYR A 113 3.53 9.88 -14.88
C TYR A 113 3.13 8.47 -14.43
N GLU A 114 3.63 7.44 -15.09
CA GLU A 114 3.32 6.04 -14.78
C GLU A 114 3.55 5.67 -13.31
N TYR A 115 4.60 6.20 -12.71
CA TYR A 115 4.95 5.97 -11.31
C TYR A 115 4.19 6.84 -10.30
N GLU A 116 3.42 7.83 -10.75
CA GLU A 116 2.80 8.86 -9.89
C GLU A 116 1.86 8.25 -8.85
N ALA A 117 0.97 7.36 -9.28
CA ALA A 117 0.05 6.70 -8.37
C ALA A 117 0.79 5.90 -7.28
N SER A 118 1.80 5.11 -7.66
CA SER A 118 2.59 4.32 -6.73
C SER A 118 3.33 5.19 -5.71
N LEU A 119 3.84 6.33 -6.17
CA LEU A 119 4.53 7.31 -5.31
C LEU A 119 3.56 7.97 -4.32
N LEU A 120 2.38 8.38 -4.78
CA LEU A 120 1.36 8.99 -3.92
C LEU A 120 0.85 8.00 -2.87
N TYR A 121 0.58 6.74 -3.25
CA TYR A 121 0.23 5.70 -2.27
C TYR A 121 1.32 5.49 -1.23
N LEU A 122 2.57 5.36 -1.68
CA LEU A 122 3.70 5.17 -0.77
C LEU A 122 3.81 6.33 0.23
N LEU A 123 3.70 7.57 -0.25
CA LEU A 123 3.75 8.76 0.61
C LEU A 123 2.63 8.74 1.66
N VAL A 124 1.39 8.45 1.26
CA VAL A 124 0.26 8.35 2.19
C VAL A 124 0.47 7.24 3.21
N TYR A 125 0.97 6.07 2.80
CA TYR A 125 1.27 4.97 3.72
C TYR A 125 2.35 5.33 4.73
N LEU A 126 3.40 6.04 4.32
CA LEU A 126 4.46 6.51 5.23
C LEU A 126 3.93 7.56 6.23
N ILE A 127 3.06 8.46 5.79
CA ILE A 127 2.40 9.43 6.67
C ILE A 127 1.52 8.70 7.71
N LEU A 128 0.71 7.74 7.26
CA LEU A 128 -0.15 6.94 8.14
C LEU A 128 0.68 6.06 9.09
N LEU A 129 1.81 5.53 8.63
CA LEU A 129 2.73 4.74 9.46
C LEU A 129 3.33 5.58 10.59
N ALA A 130 3.73 6.81 10.30
CA ALA A 130 4.24 7.76 11.26
C ALA A 130 3.16 8.25 12.25
N ALA A 131 1.94 8.50 11.76
CA ALA A 131 0.82 8.96 12.56
C ALA A 131 0.22 7.85 13.46
N GLY A 132 0.35 6.60 13.05
CA GLY A 132 -0.25 5.43 13.72
C GLY A 132 -1.73 5.22 13.38
N PRO A 133 -2.40 4.27 14.08
CA PRO A 133 -3.75 3.81 13.72
C PRO A 133 -4.85 4.86 13.87
N GLY A 134 -4.61 5.95 14.63
CA GLY A 134 -5.59 6.99 14.91
C GLY A 134 -6.65 6.58 15.93
N LYS A 135 -7.39 7.54 16.45
CA LYS A 135 -8.40 7.34 17.50
C LYS A 135 -9.53 6.38 17.07
N TYR A 136 -9.97 6.48 15.82
CA TYR A 136 -11.07 5.70 15.25
C TYR A 136 -10.55 4.40 14.60
N SER A 137 -9.76 3.62 15.32
CA SER A 137 -9.25 2.31 14.90
C SER A 137 -9.78 1.22 15.83
N LEU A 138 -10.02 0.03 15.30
CA LEU A 138 -10.48 -1.12 16.08
C LEU A 138 -9.51 -1.37 17.25
N ILE A 139 -8.22 -1.24 17.01
CA ILE A 139 -7.23 -1.49 18.04
C ILE A 139 -7.34 -0.55 19.23
N ASN A 140 -7.66 0.73 18.99
CA ASN A 140 -7.83 1.67 20.11
C ASN A 140 -9.10 1.42 20.91
N ILE A 141 -10.12 0.78 20.30
CA ILE A 141 -11.34 0.37 20.99
C ILE A 141 -11.07 -0.82 21.91
N VAL A 142 -10.19 -1.73 21.50
CA VAL A 142 -9.91 -2.98 22.26
C VAL A 142 -8.59 -2.94 23.03
N ARG A 143 -7.86 -1.82 22.97
CA ARG A 143 -6.51 -1.65 23.52
C ARG A 143 -6.38 -2.04 24.99
N ASP A 144 -7.38 -1.72 25.79
CA ASP A 144 -7.36 -2.01 27.23
C ASP A 144 -7.50 -3.51 27.55
N ARG A 145 -7.92 -4.31 26.56
CA ARG A 145 -8.09 -5.77 26.68
C ARG A 145 -6.86 -6.54 26.17
N ILE A 146 -5.90 -5.87 25.55
CA ILE A 146 -4.74 -6.51 24.92
C ILE A 146 -3.48 -6.14 25.70
N SER A 147 -2.86 -7.15 26.33
CA SER A 147 -1.62 -7.00 27.08
C SER A 147 -0.42 -7.56 26.30
N GLY A 148 0.67 -6.79 26.21
CA GLY A 148 1.96 -7.21 25.63
C GLY A 148 2.65 -6.10 24.82
N PRO A 149 4.00 -5.92 24.99
CA PRO A 149 4.72 -4.85 24.31
C PRO A 149 4.83 -5.05 22.79
N ILE A 150 4.99 -6.29 22.31
CA ILE A 150 5.09 -6.61 20.89
C ILE A 150 3.75 -6.33 20.19
N PHE A 151 2.65 -6.69 20.82
CA PHE A 151 1.33 -6.45 20.26
C PHE A 151 1.02 -4.95 20.11
N ARG A 152 1.50 -4.12 21.04
CA ARG A 152 1.34 -2.66 20.99
C ARG A 152 2.09 -2.01 19.83
N TRP A 153 3.14 -2.65 19.32
CA TRP A 153 3.91 -2.10 18.21
C TRP A 153 3.32 -2.49 16.84
N VAL A 154 2.82 -3.72 16.72
CA VAL A 154 2.27 -4.27 15.46
C VAL A 154 0.89 -3.69 15.13
N VAL A 155 0.17 -3.26 16.14
CA VAL A 155 -1.15 -2.65 16.05
C VAL A 155 -1.07 -1.15 16.06
#